data_e32e57f8546a2268467300404114f027
#
_entry.id   e32e57f8546a2268467300404114f027
#
_cell.length_a   1.000
_cell.length_b   1.000
_cell.length_c   1.000
_cell.angle_alpha   90.00
_cell.angle_beta   90.00
_cell.angle_gamma   90.00
#
_symmetry.space_group_name_H-M   'P 1'
#
loop_
_entity.id
_entity.type
_entity.pdbx_description
1 polymer ?
#
loop_
_entity_poly.entity_id
_entity_poly.type
_entity_poly.pdbx_seq_one_letter_code
_entity_poly.pdbx_strand_id
1 'polypeptide(L)'
;MDRERADGQLAQIAETVGLARRLGVRVWLRGGWATDFFLGARTRDHEDIDWFAPAAEAAALAAGLGALGYTPLEGAPPEQQLDFVKDGLESSFALVDLVPDGRVLVAGGPWAGTAWPAGLLAGPPGSLDGLVCPVVAAEAQIEIKRMMPVWDPRRPRRAKDAEDIARLRAALAGA
;
A
#
# COMPACT_ATOMS: atom_id res chain seq x y z
N MET A 1 12.00 -15.85 8.91
CA MET A 1 11.35 -14.51 9.06
C MET A 1 12.28 -13.64 9.87
N ASP A 2 12.69 -12.53 9.31
CA ASP A 2 13.49 -11.48 9.95
C ASP A 2 12.58 -10.66 10.88
N ARG A 3 12.62 -10.98 12.18
CA ARG A 3 11.72 -10.35 13.15
C ARG A 3 12.04 -8.87 13.37
N GLU A 4 13.31 -8.53 13.45
CA GLU A 4 13.74 -7.16 13.71
C GLU A 4 13.27 -6.21 12.58
N ARG A 5 13.50 -6.62 11.34
CA ARG A 5 13.02 -5.90 10.16
C ARG A 5 11.48 -5.78 10.15
N ALA A 6 10.77 -6.88 10.40
CA ALA A 6 9.31 -6.89 10.41
C ALA A 6 8.72 -6.01 11.52
N ASP A 7 9.31 -6.02 12.72
CA ASP A 7 8.90 -5.18 13.84
C ASP A 7 9.16 -3.69 13.54
N GLY A 8 10.31 -3.37 12.90
CA GLY A 8 10.61 -2.02 12.43
C GLY A 8 9.61 -1.52 11.38
N GLN A 9 9.26 -2.36 10.41
CA GLN A 9 8.25 -2.02 9.40
C GLN A 9 6.86 -1.82 10.04
N LEU A 10 6.43 -2.65 10.99
CA LEU A 10 5.17 -2.45 11.71
C LEU A 10 5.15 -1.16 12.53
N ALA A 11 6.28 -0.79 13.15
CA ALA A 11 6.39 0.49 13.84
C ALA A 11 6.22 1.67 12.86
N GLN A 12 6.80 1.61 11.66
CA GLN A 12 6.63 2.64 10.63
C GLN A 12 5.21 2.65 10.05
N ILE A 13 4.54 1.51 9.92
CA ILE A 13 3.12 1.45 9.55
C ILE A 13 2.27 2.16 10.62
N ALA A 14 2.48 1.88 11.89
CA ALA A 14 1.78 2.55 12.98
C ALA A 14 2.03 4.06 12.99
N GLU A 15 3.27 4.49 12.77
CA GLU A 15 3.66 5.91 12.69
C GLU A 15 2.97 6.61 11.52
N THR A 16 2.96 5.98 10.33
CA THR A 16 2.29 6.52 9.13
C THR A 16 0.78 6.65 9.32
N VAL A 17 0.12 5.63 9.88
CA VAL A 17 -1.32 5.68 10.19
C VAL A 17 -1.62 6.76 11.23
N GLY A 18 -0.79 6.88 12.26
CA GLY A 18 -0.91 7.93 13.28
C GLY A 18 -0.74 9.34 12.70
N LEU A 19 0.25 9.53 11.81
CA LEU A 19 0.47 10.78 11.09
C LEU A 19 -0.73 11.13 10.21
N ALA A 20 -1.19 10.19 9.39
CA ALA A 20 -2.33 10.39 8.50
C ALA A 20 -3.57 10.88 9.25
N ARG A 21 -3.88 10.25 10.40
CA ARG A 21 -4.98 10.68 11.28
C ARG A 21 -4.80 12.11 11.80
N ARG A 22 -3.61 12.47 12.25
CA ARG A 22 -3.33 13.83 12.77
C ARG A 22 -3.45 14.91 11.71
N LEU A 23 -3.04 14.61 10.47
CA LEU A 23 -3.09 15.54 9.35
C LEU A 23 -4.46 15.58 8.65
N GLY A 24 -5.36 14.62 8.94
CA GLY A 24 -6.59 14.45 8.18
C GLY A 24 -6.37 13.99 6.75
N VAL A 25 -5.24 13.35 6.46
CA VAL A 25 -4.93 12.75 5.15
C VAL A 25 -5.29 11.25 5.15
N ARG A 26 -5.49 10.69 3.96
CA ARG A 26 -5.88 9.30 3.78
C ARG A 26 -4.73 8.48 3.24
N VAL A 27 -4.55 7.29 3.80
CA VAL A 27 -3.59 6.30 3.28
C VAL A 27 -4.21 4.90 3.36
N TRP A 28 -3.84 4.03 2.42
CA TRP A 28 -4.23 2.63 2.42
C TRP A 28 -3.01 1.76 2.17
N LEU A 29 -2.77 0.83 3.07
CA LEU A 29 -1.73 -0.16 2.91
C LEU A 29 -2.07 -1.07 1.73
N ARG A 30 -1.07 -1.39 0.90
CA ARG A 30 -1.18 -2.30 -0.25
C ARG A 30 -0.04 -3.32 -0.24
N GLY A 31 0.02 -4.18 -1.24
CA GLY A 31 1.13 -5.13 -1.37
C GLY A 31 1.10 -6.25 -0.34
N GLY A 32 2.28 -6.65 0.12
CA GLY A 32 2.43 -7.79 1.02
C GLY A 32 1.87 -7.52 2.40
N TRP A 33 2.18 -6.37 2.99
CA TRP A 33 1.67 -5.99 4.30
C TRP A 33 0.15 -5.88 4.35
N ALA A 34 -0.50 -5.40 3.27
CA ALA A 34 -1.96 -5.38 3.21
C ALA A 34 -2.56 -6.79 3.23
N THR A 35 -1.87 -7.77 2.63
CA THR A 35 -2.26 -9.18 2.74
C THR A 35 -2.18 -9.67 4.17
N ASP A 36 -1.07 -9.40 4.88
CA ASP A 36 -0.87 -9.80 6.27
C ASP A 36 -1.89 -9.14 7.22
N PHE A 37 -2.17 -7.85 7.04
CA PHE A 37 -3.20 -7.14 7.82
C PHE A 37 -4.61 -7.66 7.57
N PHE A 38 -4.95 -8.03 6.33
CA PHE A 38 -6.23 -8.65 6.01
C PHE A 38 -6.37 -10.04 6.65
N LEU A 39 -5.29 -10.83 6.67
CA LEU A 39 -5.28 -12.17 7.25
C LEU A 39 -5.13 -12.18 8.78
N GLY A 40 -4.69 -11.06 9.39
CA GLY A 40 -4.40 -10.98 10.81
C GLY A 40 -3.15 -11.77 11.22
N ALA A 41 -2.26 -12.08 10.29
CA ALA A 41 -1.07 -12.89 10.53
C ALA A 41 0.09 -12.50 9.61
N ARG A 42 1.33 -12.51 10.14
CA ARG A 42 2.55 -12.34 9.35
C ARG A 42 2.79 -13.60 8.52
N THR A 43 2.75 -13.49 7.20
CA THR A 43 2.86 -14.65 6.30
C THR A 43 4.25 -14.86 5.73
N ARG A 44 5.06 -13.80 5.61
CA ARG A 44 6.43 -13.83 5.06
C ARG A 44 7.19 -12.54 5.40
N ASP A 45 8.44 -12.46 5.01
CA ASP A 45 9.21 -11.22 5.05
C ASP A 45 8.81 -10.29 3.90
N HIS A 46 8.82 -8.98 4.18
CA HIS A 46 8.54 -7.93 3.21
C HIS A 46 9.79 -7.09 2.96
N GLU A 47 9.98 -6.70 1.70
CA GLU A 47 11.12 -5.88 1.28
C GLU A 47 10.89 -4.40 1.61
N ASP A 48 9.63 -3.94 1.49
CA ASP A 48 9.18 -2.57 1.54
C ASP A 48 7.78 -2.45 2.16
N ILE A 49 7.34 -1.22 2.37
CA ILE A 49 5.98 -0.89 2.80
C ILE A 49 5.31 -0.10 1.68
N ASP A 50 4.31 -0.69 1.07
CA ASP A 50 3.58 -0.10 -0.05
C ASP A 50 2.27 0.56 0.40
N TRP A 51 1.99 1.76 -0.10
CA TRP A 51 0.79 2.54 0.18
C TRP A 51 0.10 3.05 -1.08
N PHE A 52 -1.18 3.38 -0.96
CA PHE A 52 -1.87 4.36 -1.78
C PHE A 52 -2.13 5.62 -0.96
N ALA A 53 -2.00 6.79 -1.61
CA ALA A 53 -2.38 8.08 -1.03
C ALA A 53 -3.00 8.97 -2.12
N PRO A 54 -3.99 9.82 -1.79
CA PRO A 54 -4.53 10.77 -2.76
C PRO A 54 -3.47 11.79 -3.18
N ALA A 55 -3.35 12.07 -4.47
CA ALA A 55 -2.42 13.06 -5.00
C ALA A 55 -2.66 14.46 -4.40
N ALA A 56 -3.91 14.81 -4.16
CA ALA A 56 -4.28 16.08 -3.51
C ALA A 56 -3.76 16.21 -2.07
N GLU A 57 -3.44 15.10 -1.40
CA GLU A 57 -2.97 15.07 -0.02
C GLU A 57 -1.45 14.81 0.07
N ALA A 58 -0.78 14.56 -1.06
CA ALA A 58 0.61 14.13 -1.16
C ALA A 58 1.61 15.12 -0.50
N ALA A 59 1.43 16.42 -0.71
CA ALA A 59 2.32 17.44 -0.16
C ALA A 59 2.27 17.50 1.38
N ALA A 60 1.06 17.41 1.96
CA ALA A 60 0.89 17.39 3.42
C ALA A 60 1.48 16.12 4.03
N LEU A 61 1.27 14.96 3.37
CA LEU A 61 1.84 13.69 3.78
C LEU A 61 3.36 13.73 3.75
N ALA A 62 3.96 14.20 2.64
CA ALA A 62 5.42 14.29 2.49
C ALA A 62 6.06 15.20 3.55
N ALA A 63 5.48 16.37 3.80
CA ALA A 63 5.96 17.28 4.84
C ALA A 63 5.87 16.62 6.24
N GLY A 64 4.78 15.93 6.54
CA GLY A 64 4.60 15.24 7.81
C GLY A 64 5.58 14.06 7.99
N LEU A 65 5.82 13.27 6.96
CA LEU A 65 6.82 12.19 6.98
C LEU A 65 8.23 12.76 7.19
N GLY A 66 8.59 13.85 6.48
CA GLY A 66 9.86 14.52 6.68
C GLY A 66 10.07 15.00 8.12
N ALA A 67 9.03 15.55 8.77
CA ALA A 67 9.07 15.93 10.17
C ALA A 67 9.25 14.75 11.15
N LEU A 68 8.93 13.54 10.73
CA LEU A 68 9.15 12.29 11.47
C LEU A 68 10.50 11.61 11.14
N GLY A 69 11.36 12.26 10.34
CA GLY A 69 12.68 11.76 10.00
C GLY A 69 12.73 10.84 8.78
N TYR A 70 11.66 10.75 7.99
CA TYR A 70 11.73 10.07 6.70
C TYR A 70 12.48 10.94 5.69
N THR A 71 13.40 10.33 4.97
CA THR A 71 14.17 10.97 3.91
C THR A 71 13.59 10.58 2.55
N PRO A 72 13.27 11.55 1.67
CA PRO A 72 12.84 11.24 0.32
C PRO A 72 13.91 10.47 -0.45
N LEU A 73 13.49 9.49 -1.24
CA LEU A 73 14.32 8.79 -2.21
C LEU A 73 14.03 9.31 -3.62
N GLU A 74 15.08 9.40 -4.43
CA GLU A 74 14.92 9.61 -5.87
C GLU A 74 14.38 8.32 -6.51
N GLY A 75 13.34 8.44 -7.31
CA GLY A 75 12.68 7.29 -7.93
C GLY A 75 11.69 7.69 -9.01
N ALA A 76 10.45 7.27 -8.86
CA ALA A 76 9.37 7.64 -9.78
C ALA A 76 9.11 9.17 -9.75
N PRO A 77 8.53 9.73 -10.84
CA PRO A 77 8.08 11.12 -10.85
C PRO A 77 7.15 11.42 -9.67
N PRO A 78 7.29 12.59 -9.01
CA PRO A 78 6.57 12.91 -7.77
C PRO A 78 5.04 13.02 -7.95
N GLU A 79 4.55 13.20 -9.17
CA GLU A 79 3.12 13.13 -9.49
C GLU A 79 2.58 11.69 -9.57
N GLN A 80 3.47 10.70 -9.61
CA GLN A 80 3.13 9.29 -9.70
C GLN A 80 3.29 8.57 -8.36
N GLN A 81 4.39 8.84 -7.65
CA GLN A 81 4.76 8.11 -6.43
C GLN A 81 5.69 8.94 -5.57
N LEU A 82 5.58 8.79 -4.27
CA LEU A 82 6.53 9.31 -3.30
C LEU A 82 7.24 8.13 -2.64
N ASP A 83 8.57 8.17 -2.64
CA ASP A 83 9.41 7.14 -2.02
C ASP A 83 10.20 7.73 -0.86
N PHE A 84 10.27 7.02 0.26
CA PHE A 84 10.96 7.44 1.47
C PHE A 84 11.74 6.28 2.07
N VAL A 85 12.78 6.64 2.83
CA VAL A 85 13.52 5.72 3.69
C VAL A 85 13.62 6.29 5.11
N LYS A 86 13.48 5.41 6.09
CA LYS A 86 13.77 5.69 7.50
C LYS A 86 14.34 4.43 8.15
N ASP A 87 15.46 4.56 8.87
CA ASP A 87 16.14 3.43 9.53
C ASP A 87 16.43 2.25 8.57
N GLY A 88 16.75 2.56 7.30
CA GLY A 88 17.04 1.55 6.28
C GLY A 88 15.81 0.79 5.76
N LEU A 89 14.60 1.19 6.14
CA LEU A 89 13.34 0.62 5.68
C LEU A 89 12.65 1.57 4.70
N GLU A 90 12.21 1.03 3.57
CA GLU A 90 11.60 1.80 2.49
C GLU A 90 10.07 1.80 2.58
N SER A 91 9.48 2.95 2.28
CA SER A 91 8.03 3.16 2.17
C SER A 91 7.70 3.89 0.88
N SER A 92 6.83 3.31 0.06
CA SER A 92 6.41 3.83 -1.24
C SER A 92 4.92 4.17 -1.26
N PHE A 93 4.60 5.38 -1.69
CA PHE A 93 3.21 5.88 -1.77
C PHE A 93 2.85 6.11 -3.22
N ALA A 94 2.16 5.15 -3.84
CA ALA A 94 1.58 5.33 -5.17
C ALA A 94 0.40 6.30 -5.09
N LEU A 95 0.42 7.35 -5.91
CA LEU A 95 -0.57 8.40 -5.88
C LEU A 95 -1.82 8.04 -6.70
N VAL A 96 -2.96 8.38 -6.15
CA VAL A 96 -4.26 8.12 -6.77
C VAL A 96 -5.13 9.38 -6.80
N ASP A 97 -5.97 9.49 -7.82
CA ASP A 97 -7.03 10.47 -7.88
C ASP A 97 -8.36 9.82 -7.47
N LEU A 98 -9.02 10.43 -6.49
CA LEU A 98 -10.34 10.03 -6.03
C LEU A 98 -11.38 10.89 -6.74
N VAL A 99 -12.18 10.27 -7.61
CA VAL A 99 -13.19 11.01 -8.36
C VAL A 99 -14.59 10.87 -7.76
N PRO A 100 -15.50 11.85 -7.99
CA PRO A 100 -16.81 11.91 -7.32
C PRO A 100 -17.71 10.70 -7.57
N ASP A 101 -17.52 9.96 -8.65
CA ASP A 101 -18.28 8.76 -8.98
C ASP A 101 -17.79 7.50 -8.22
N GLY A 102 -16.82 7.65 -7.32
CA GLY A 102 -16.27 6.58 -6.49
C GLY A 102 -15.16 5.77 -7.14
N ARG A 103 -14.78 6.06 -8.39
CA ARG A 103 -13.61 5.43 -9.01
C ARG A 103 -12.31 5.98 -8.40
N VAL A 104 -11.30 5.12 -8.40
CA VAL A 104 -9.93 5.45 -8.03
C VAL A 104 -9.09 5.38 -9.29
N LEU A 105 -8.41 6.46 -9.64
CA LEU A 105 -7.61 6.55 -10.86
C LEU A 105 -6.12 6.62 -10.52
N VAL A 106 -5.27 6.20 -11.45
CA VAL A 106 -3.82 6.47 -11.39
C VAL A 106 -3.60 7.97 -11.55
N ALA A 107 -2.92 8.62 -10.60
CA ALA A 107 -2.78 10.08 -10.60
C ALA A 107 -1.75 10.57 -11.62
N GLY A 108 -0.65 9.84 -11.83
CA GLY A 108 0.45 10.32 -12.66
C GLY A 108 1.10 9.23 -13.50
N GLY A 109 2.06 9.65 -14.34
CA GLY A 109 2.83 8.76 -15.18
C GLY A 109 2.09 8.28 -16.44
N PRO A 110 2.61 7.22 -17.11
CA PRO A 110 2.09 6.77 -18.41
C PRO A 110 0.63 6.27 -18.37
N TRP A 111 0.14 5.88 -17.20
CA TRP A 111 -1.22 5.36 -17.00
C TRP A 111 -2.14 6.33 -16.26
N ALA A 112 -1.77 7.62 -16.18
CA ALA A 112 -2.60 8.64 -15.54
C ALA A 112 -4.03 8.61 -16.07
N GLY A 113 -5.02 8.68 -15.17
CA GLY A 113 -6.45 8.61 -15.52
C GLY A 113 -6.98 7.18 -15.74
N THR A 114 -6.13 6.15 -15.76
CA THR A 114 -6.60 4.76 -15.83
C THR A 114 -7.20 4.35 -14.48
N ALA A 115 -8.37 3.69 -14.53
CA ALA A 115 -9.02 3.22 -13.31
C ALA A 115 -8.31 2.00 -12.70
N TRP A 116 -8.13 2.04 -11.39
CA TRP A 116 -7.83 0.86 -10.58
C TRP A 116 -9.07 -0.05 -10.47
N PRO A 117 -8.91 -1.31 -10.01
CA PRO A 117 -10.04 -2.21 -9.79
C PRO A 117 -11.16 -1.57 -8.97
N ALA A 118 -12.40 -1.88 -9.32
CA ALA A 118 -13.56 -1.42 -8.59
C ALA A 118 -13.50 -1.85 -7.12
N GLY A 119 -13.96 -0.98 -6.22
CA GLY A 119 -13.94 -1.26 -4.79
C GLY A 119 -12.56 -1.25 -4.14
N LEU A 120 -11.52 -0.75 -4.83
CA LEU A 120 -10.12 -0.75 -4.36
C LEU A 120 -9.96 -0.36 -2.89
N LEU A 121 -10.63 0.72 -2.48
CA LEU A 121 -10.49 1.33 -1.15
C LEU A 121 -11.74 1.13 -0.27
N ALA A 122 -12.67 0.27 -0.68
CA ALA A 122 -13.96 0.06 -0.01
C ALA A 122 -13.92 -1.09 1.03
N GLY A 123 -12.80 -1.79 1.17
CA GLY A 123 -12.65 -2.89 2.13
C GLY A 123 -12.63 -2.41 3.59
N PRO A 124 -12.95 -3.29 4.54
CA PRO A 124 -12.77 -3.02 5.96
C PRO A 124 -11.27 -2.83 6.26
N PRO A 125 -10.93 -2.09 7.32
CA PRO A 125 -9.55 -2.03 7.76
C PRO A 125 -9.04 -3.42 8.17
N GLY A 126 -7.76 -3.69 7.89
CA GLY A 126 -7.09 -4.88 8.39
C GLY A 126 -6.55 -4.67 9.81
N SER A 127 -6.23 -5.77 10.48
CA SER A 127 -5.61 -5.72 11.81
C SER A 127 -4.50 -6.75 11.94
N LEU A 128 -3.39 -6.35 12.57
CA LEU A 128 -2.25 -7.22 12.83
C LEU A 128 -1.55 -6.77 14.12
N ASP A 129 -1.29 -7.71 15.02
CA ASP A 129 -0.59 -7.45 16.30
C ASP A 129 -1.20 -6.26 17.11
N GLY A 130 -2.53 -6.10 17.06
CA GLY A 130 -3.25 -5.02 17.73
C GLY A 130 -3.25 -3.67 16.99
N LEU A 131 -2.54 -3.55 15.88
CA LEU A 131 -2.57 -2.39 15.00
C LEU A 131 -3.69 -2.51 13.98
N VAL A 132 -4.51 -1.47 13.83
CA VAL A 132 -5.57 -1.37 12.81
C VAL A 132 -5.13 -0.39 11.73
N CYS A 133 -5.18 -0.82 10.48
CA CYS A 133 -4.74 -0.04 9.32
C CYS A 133 -5.75 -0.11 8.17
N PRO A 134 -6.08 1.01 7.50
CA PRO A 134 -6.78 0.96 6.23
C PRO A 134 -5.98 0.17 5.21
N VAL A 135 -6.61 -0.79 4.55
CA VAL A 135 -5.97 -1.67 3.56
C VAL A 135 -6.75 -1.69 2.26
N VAL A 136 -6.08 -2.00 1.18
CA VAL A 136 -6.72 -2.28 -0.11
C VAL A 136 -7.61 -3.51 0.03
N ALA A 137 -8.83 -3.47 -0.52
CA ALA A 137 -9.77 -4.58 -0.49
C ALA A 137 -9.15 -5.88 -1.05
N ALA A 138 -9.44 -7.00 -0.43
CA ALA A 138 -8.79 -8.28 -0.74
C ALA A 138 -9.02 -8.70 -2.20
N GLU A 139 -10.23 -8.51 -2.74
CA GLU A 139 -10.57 -8.79 -4.13
C GLU A 139 -9.75 -7.93 -5.10
N ALA A 140 -9.62 -6.64 -4.79
CA ALA A 140 -8.81 -5.72 -5.60
C ALA A 140 -7.31 -6.07 -5.52
N GLN A 141 -6.81 -6.50 -4.36
CA GLN A 141 -5.43 -6.99 -4.24
C GLN A 141 -5.20 -8.23 -5.14
N ILE A 142 -6.13 -9.18 -5.15
CA ILE A 142 -6.07 -10.38 -6.02
C ILE A 142 -6.01 -9.94 -7.48
N GLU A 143 -6.87 -9.01 -7.89
CA GLU A 143 -6.91 -8.53 -9.26
C GLU A 143 -5.60 -7.82 -9.65
N ILE A 144 -5.10 -6.90 -8.82
CA ILE A 144 -3.83 -6.20 -9.05
C ILE A 144 -2.67 -7.19 -9.21
N LYS A 145 -2.52 -8.14 -8.27
CA LYS A 145 -1.44 -9.13 -8.32
C LYS A 145 -1.53 -10.01 -9.55
N ARG A 146 -2.75 -10.38 -9.98
CA ARG A 146 -2.98 -11.20 -11.19
C ARG A 146 -2.69 -10.42 -12.46
N MET A 147 -3.11 -9.17 -12.53
CA MET A 147 -3.11 -8.36 -13.74
C MET A 147 -1.87 -7.51 -13.92
N MET A 148 -1.10 -7.23 -12.86
CA MET A 148 0.10 -6.40 -12.94
C MET A 148 1.06 -6.82 -14.06
N PRO A 149 1.37 -8.11 -14.28
CA PRO A 149 2.23 -8.53 -15.38
C PRO A 149 1.61 -8.35 -16.78
N VAL A 150 0.30 -8.17 -16.86
CA VAL A 150 -0.42 -7.87 -18.11
C VAL A 150 -0.44 -6.37 -18.36
N TRP A 151 -0.68 -5.57 -17.32
CA TRP A 151 -0.71 -4.10 -17.40
C TRP A 151 0.70 -3.50 -17.60
N ASP A 152 1.69 -4.07 -16.91
CA ASP A 152 3.09 -3.67 -17.04
C ASP A 152 3.98 -4.90 -17.28
N PRO A 153 4.30 -5.25 -18.54
CA PRO A 153 5.14 -6.40 -18.87
C PRO A 153 6.55 -6.35 -18.28
N ARG A 154 7.02 -5.19 -17.81
CA ARG A 154 8.31 -5.05 -17.10
C ARG A 154 8.26 -5.64 -15.69
N ARG A 155 7.07 -5.92 -15.17
CA ARG A 155 6.83 -6.54 -13.86
C ARG A 155 6.38 -7.99 -14.06
N PRO A 156 7.31 -8.97 -14.14
CA PRO A 156 6.96 -10.37 -14.37
C PRO A 156 6.19 -10.96 -13.19
N ARG A 157 5.53 -12.08 -13.42
CA ARG A 157 4.89 -12.86 -12.35
C ARG A 157 5.92 -13.29 -11.30
N ARG A 158 5.59 -13.08 -10.02
CA ARG A 158 6.43 -13.47 -8.89
C ARG A 158 5.74 -14.61 -8.13
N ALA A 159 6.53 -15.56 -7.60
CA ALA A 159 5.98 -16.66 -6.78
C ALA A 159 5.20 -16.13 -5.57
N LYS A 160 5.72 -15.09 -4.90
CA LYS A 160 5.08 -14.44 -3.77
C LYS A 160 3.67 -13.90 -4.08
N ASP A 161 3.42 -13.45 -5.32
CA ASP A 161 2.09 -12.96 -5.72
C ASP A 161 1.08 -14.11 -5.85
N ALA A 162 1.50 -15.27 -6.35
CA ALA A 162 0.64 -16.46 -6.44
C ALA A 162 0.26 -16.98 -5.05
N GLU A 163 1.21 -17.00 -4.12
CA GLU A 163 0.98 -17.40 -2.73
C GLU A 163 0.01 -16.45 -2.02
N ASP A 164 0.23 -15.12 -2.15
CA ASP A 164 -0.64 -14.11 -1.56
C ASP A 164 -2.09 -14.24 -2.12
N ILE A 165 -2.25 -14.46 -3.44
CA ILE A 165 -3.56 -14.70 -4.07
C ILE A 165 -4.24 -15.94 -3.48
N ALA A 166 -3.49 -17.03 -3.29
CA ALA A 166 -4.05 -18.26 -2.73
C ALA A 166 -4.55 -18.05 -1.30
N ARG A 167 -3.76 -17.36 -0.45
CA ARG A 167 -4.13 -17.05 0.93
C ARG A 167 -5.37 -16.14 1.01
N LEU A 168 -5.39 -15.06 0.21
CA LEU A 168 -6.53 -14.14 0.17
C LEU A 168 -7.82 -14.86 -0.27
N ARG A 169 -7.76 -15.71 -1.31
CA ARG A 169 -8.92 -16.49 -1.76
C ARG A 169 -9.44 -17.47 -0.71
N ALA A 170 -8.52 -18.15 -0.01
CA ALA A 170 -8.88 -19.06 1.05
C ALA A 170 -9.61 -18.34 2.20
N ALA A 171 -9.12 -17.17 2.60
CA ALA A 171 -9.73 -16.36 3.65
C ALA A 171 -11.12 -15.82 3.23
N LEU A 172 -11.28 -15.35 1.98
CA LEU A 172 -12.56 -14.88 1.46
C LEU A 172 -13.61 -16.00 1.35
N ALA A 173 -13.18 -17.24 1.10
CA ALA A 173 -14.09 -18.40 1.01
C ALA A 173 -14.53 -18.93 2.39
N GLY A 174 -13.80 -18.58 3.45
CA GLY A 174 -14.08 -19.00 4.83
C GLY A 174 -14.77 -17.93 5.70
N ALA A 175 -15.08 -16.76 5.13
CA ALA A 175 -15.67 -15.62 5.82
C ALA A 175 -17.25 -15.62 5.79
#